data_0302a6143525015956eb1d8a88e191b4
#
_entry.id   0302a6143525015956eb1d8a88e191b4
#
_cell.length_a   1.000
_cell.length_b   1.000
_cell.length_c   1.000
_cell.angle_alpha   90.00
_cell.angle_beta   90.00
_cell.angle_gamma   90.00
#
_symmetry.space_group_name_H-M   'P 1'
#
loop_
_entity.id
_entity.type
_entity.pdbx_description
1 polymer ?
#
loop_
_entity_poly.entity_id
_entity_poly.type
_entity_poly.pdbx_seq_one_letter_code
_entity_poly.pdbx_strand_id
1 'polypeptide(L)'
;MEITAGLRSLQFESGVAVQHQDLVKLRRRGGNLAAHACAHSVFFCQLLLQTRKALQAIPHITWQGFHVGVIGAGHLGKQLVHCLLDLTDLRADDISVSTRRPETLRELRDRGVRCFYDNVKLVRGAHMVFLCCLPSQLPAVCAEIRGQLSEGCVVYSLVSAVPLSRLMGLLSHSNVIRPEYKCDPRDDQPMCHQHNSLTERLKDGPLVRATIPGELQDAGGVCMVSRFLEPAVYAVLNMCTSHDLSHDQAVSVLNRLIQKGIESEDSPQAAGFTKSNFVSREFAASFTANSLFPRFDLSRVQMKETPLSQHLAGSTQLRTQLANLYCTLLHVDPQQTSSS
;
A
#
# COMPACT_ATOMS: atom_id res chain seq x y z
N MET A 1 -13.70 -30.65 26.04
CA MET A 1 -15.00 -30.11 26.55
C MET A 1 -14.82 -28.59 26.65
N GLU A 2 -15.37 -27.85 25.70
CA GLU A 2 -15.22 -26.39 25.65
C GLU A 2 -15.99 -25.76 26.81
N ILE A 3 -15.26 -25.20 27.78
CA ILE A 3 -15.81 -24.57 28.98
C ILE A 3 -16.73 -23.38 28.68
N THR A 4 -16.67 -22.85 27.45
CA THR A 4 -17.43 -21.68 26.99
C THR A 4 -18.72 -22.01 26.23
N ALA A 5 -18.99 -23.29 25.94
CA ALA A 5 -20.14 -23.72 25.11
C ALA A 5 -21.53 -23.37 25.69
N GLY A 6 -21.61 -23.04 26.99
CA GLY A 6 -22.88 -22.64 27.66
C GLY A 6 -23.03 -21.13 27.89
N LEU A 7 -22.03 -20.33 27.61
CA LEU A 7 -22.06 -18.90 27.91
C LEU A 7 -22.42 -18.08 26.66
N ARG A 8 -23.70 -17.80 26.45
CA ARG A 8 -24.20 -17.01 25.32
C ARG A 8 -23.52 -15.64 25.19
N SER A 9 -23.05 -15.07 26.29
CA SER A 9 -22.30 -13.79 26.28
C SER A 9 -20.91 -13.89 25.64
N LEU A 10 -20.34 -15.08 25.48
CA LEU A 10 -19.06 -15.31 24.82
C LEU A 10 -19.23 -15.84 23.38
N GLN A 11 -20.44 -16.25 23.00
CA GLN A 11 -20.80 -16.66 21.64
C GLN A 11 -21.41 -15.46 20.90
N PHE A 12 -20.58 -14.46 20.60
CA PHE A 12 -21.04 -13.20 19.99
C PHE A 12 -21.83 -13.37 18.67
N GLU A 13 -21.68 -14.48 17.96
CA GLU A 13 -22.42 -14.75 16.72
C GLU A 13 -23.75 -15.47 16.95
N SER A 14 -23.83 -16.38 17.90
CA SER A 14 -25.06 -17.14 18.22
C SER A 14 -26.04 -16.35 19.10
N GLY A 15 -25.58 -15.27 19.75
CA GLY A 15 -26.43 -14.40 20.60
C GLY A 15 -27.02 -13.20 19.87
N VAL A 16 -26.67 -12.97 18.60
CA VAL A 16 -27.21 -11.83 17.82
C VAL A 16 -28.59 -12.17 17.28
N ALA A 17 -29.57 -11.32 17.58
CA ALA A 17 -30.91 -11.47 17.04
C ALA A 17 -30.88 -11.49 15.49
N VAL A 18 -31.72 -12.30 14.86
CA VAL A 18 -31.79 -12.49 13.41
C VAL A 18 -31.79 -11.16 12.64
N GLN A 19 -32.52 -10.17 13.16
CA GLN A 19 -32.59 -8.81 12.60
C GLN A 19 -31.27 -8.04 12.59
N HIS A 20 -30.22 -8.48 13.32
CA HIS A 20 -28.92 -7.84 13.41
C HIS A 20 -27.81 -8.65 12.72
N GLN A 21 -28.10 -9.81 12.18
CA GLN A 21 -27.10 -10.66 11.51
C GLN A 21 -26.44 -9.95 10.32
N ASP A 22 -27.22 -9.16 9.57
CA ASP A 22 -26.66 -8.38 8.45
C ASP A 22 -25.69 -7.27 8.90
N LEU A 23 -25.89 -6.70 10.09
CA LEU A 23 -24.94 -5.75 10.67
C LEU A 23 -23.61 -6.44 11.07
N VAL A 24 -23.68 -7.68 11.55
CA VAL A 24 -22.49 -8.48 11.86
C VAL A 24 -21.72 -8.77 10.56
N LYS A 25 -22.42 -9.16 9.49
CA LYS A 25 -21.80 -9.37 8.15
C LYS A 25 -21.14 -8.09 7.62
N LEU A 26 -21.82 -6.94 7.72
CA LEU A 26 -21.26 -5.65 7.31
C LEU A 26 -20.01 -5.27 8.12
N ARG A 27 -20.03 -5.48 9.44
CA ARG A 27 -18.88 -5.25 10.32
C ARG A 27 -17.71 -6.15 9.94
N ARG A 28 -17.97 -7.42 9.63
CA ARG A 28 -16.99 -8.41 9.20
C ARG A 28 -16.32 -7.97 7.88
N ARG A 29 -17.13 -7.65 6.88
CA ARG A 29 -16.65 -7.13 5.58
C ARG A 29 -15.85 -5.85 5.75
N GLY A 30 -16.31 -4.91 6.57
CA GLY A 30 -15.58 -3.68 6.90
C GLY A 30 -14.21 -3.96 7.54
N GLY A 31 -14.13 -4.95 8.44
CA GLY A 31 -12.87 -5.38 9.05
C GLY A 31 -11.89 -6.01 8.05
N ASN A 32 -12.38 -6.85 7.15
CA ASN A 32 -11.56 -7.45 6.08
C ASN A 32 -11.09 -6.39 5.08
N LEU A 33 -11.97 -5.48 4.68
CA LEU A 33 -11.60 -4.35 3.82
C LEU A 33 -10.51 -3.48 4.46
N ALA A 34 -10.62 -3.18 5.76
CA ALA A 34 -9.60 -2.42 6.48
C ALA A 34 -8.26 -3.16 6.53
N ALA A 35 -8.28 -4.50 6.67
CA ALA A 35 -7.07 -5.32 6.64
C ALA A 35 -6.37 -5.23 5.28
N HIS A 36 -7.09 -5.41 4.17
CA HIS A 36 -6.53 -5.26 2.82
C HIS A 36 -6.00 -3.85 2.58
N ALA A 37 -6.77 -2.82 2.94
CA ALA A 37 -6.38 -1.43 2.77
C ALA A 37 -5.09 -1.10 3.54
N CYS A 38 -4.96 -1.55 4.80
CA CYS A 38 -3.75 -1.33 5.59
C CYS A 38 -2.57 -2.18 5.10
N ALA A 39 -2.78 -3.45 4.73
CA ALA A 39 -1.72 -4.31 4.20
C ALA A 39 -1.12 -3.73 2.90
N HIS A 40 -1.96 -3.30 1.97
CA HIS A 40 -1.51 -2.67 0.73
C HIS A 40 -0.80 -1.33 0.97
N SER A 41 -1.27 -0.53 1.94
CA SER A 41 -0.63 0.72 2.33
C SER A 41 0.75 0.49 2.96
N VAL A 42 0.87 -0.52 3.83
CA VAL A 42 2.14 -0.95 4.45
C VAL A 42 3.11 -1.47 3.38
N PHE A 43 2.64 -2.36 2.51
CA PHE A 43 3.45 -2.87 1.39
C PHE A 43 4.01 -1.74 0.53
N PHE A 44 3.14 -0.82 0.09
CA PHE A 44 3.58 0.28 -0.76
C PHE A 44 4.59 1.19 -0.05
N CYS A 45 4.34 1.53 1.21
CA CYS A 45 5.25 2.33 2.01
C CYS A 45 6.61 1.62 2.19
N GLN A 46 6.60 0.32 2.53
CA GLN A 46 7.80 -0.47 2.72
C GLN A 46 8.59 -0.65 1.42
N LEU A 47 7.90 -0.82 0.28
CA LEU A 47 8.53 -0.88 -1.04
C LEU A 47 9.33 0.40 -1.34
N LEU A 48 8.75 1.58 -1.09
CA LEU A 48 9.44 2.86 -1.27
C LEU A 48 10.60 3.03 -0.28
N LEU A 49 10.45 2.58 0.97
CA LEU A 49 11.53 2.59 1.96
C LEU A 49 12.70 1.71 1.55
N GLN A 50 12.43 0.49 1.06
CA GLN A 50 13.48 -0.42 0.58
C GLN A 50 14.14 0.11 -0.68
N THR A 51 13.38 0.73 -1.59
CA THR A 51 13.95 1.45 -2.75
C THR A 51 14.93 2.51 -2.29
N ARG A 52 14.53 3.32 -1.32
CA ARG A 52 15.35 4.37 -0.76
C ARG A 52 16.64 3.83 -0.13
N LYS A 53 16.54 2.75 0.67
CA LYS A 53 17.73 2.08 1.23
C LYS A 53 18.67 1.60 0.12
N ALA A 54 18.13 1.05 -0.97
CA ALA A 54 18.92 0.63 -2.11
C ALA A 54 19.63 1.81 -2.80
N LEU A 55 18.98 2.97 -2.88
CA LEU A 55 19.54 4.20 -3.44
C LEU A 55 20.61 4.82 -2.54
N GLN A 56 20.47 4.73 -1.22
CA GLN A 56 21.50 5.19 -0.26
C GLN A 56 22.85 4.47 -0.40
N ALA A 57 22.84 3.27 -0.94
CA ALA A 57 24.08 2.54 -1.23
C ALA A 57 24.84 3.10 -2.45
N ILE A 58 24.25 4.04 -3.20
CA ILE A 58 24.87 4.68 -4.37
C ILE A 58 25.62 5.94 -3.89
N PRO A 59 26.92 6.06 -4.16
CA PRO A 59 27.69 7.25 -3.82
C PRO A 59 27.01 8.51 -4.38
N HIS A 60 27.07 9.61 -3.62
CA HIS A 60 26.51 10.93 -3.95
C HIS A 60 25.02 11.13 -3.73
N ILE A 61 24.22 10.11 -3.34
CA ILE A 61 22.83 10.30 -2.98
C ILE A 61 22.74 10.54 -1.47
N THR A 62 22.48 11.80 -1.11
CA THR A 62 22.22 12.19 0.30
C THR A 62 20.74 12.24 0.56
N TRP A 63 20.32 11.65 1.69
CA TRP A 63 18.91 11.58 2.06
C TRP A 63 18.63 12.22 3.42
N GLN A 64 17.65 13.08 3.45
CA GLN A 64 16.95 13.45 4.67
C GLN A 64 15.80 12.47 4.89
N GLY A 65 15.31 12.20 6.10
CA GLY A 65 14.28 11.22 6.47
C GLY A 65 13.17 10.95 5.42
N PHE A 66 12.44 9.84 5.50
CA PHE A 66 11.29 9.55 4.64
C PHE A 66 10.00 9.92 5.37
N HIS A 67 9.43 11.07 5.06
CA HIS A 67 8.29 11.58 5.80
C HIS A 67 6.96 11.13 5.20
N VAL A 68 6.12 10.55 6.06
CA VAL A 68 4.78 10.09 5.73
C VAL A 68 3.74 10.94 6.45
N GLY A 69 2.80 11.46 5.70
CA GLY A 69 1.66 12.22 6.21
C GLY A 69 0.37 11.40 6.19
N VAL A 70 -0.45 11.49 7.23
CA VAL A 70 -1.80 10.92 7.25
C VAL A 70 -2.80 12.02 7.52
N ILE A 71 -3.69 12.30 6.56
CA ILE A 71 -4.77 13.28 6.70
C ILE A 71 -6.06 12.55 7.05
N GLY A 72 -6.52 12.77 8.28
CA GLY A 72 -7.70 12.12 8.84
C GLY A 72 -7.34 10.95 9.75
N ALA A 73 -7.54 11.14 11.07
CA ALA A 73 -7.32 10.14 12.10
C ALA A 73 -8.66 9.58 12.64
N GLY A 74 -9.55 9.20 11.74
CA GLY A 74 -10.71 8.37 12.05
C GLY A 74 -10.28 6.93 12.37
N HIS A 75 -11.25 6.01 12.41
CA HIS A 75 -10.96 4.61 12.73
C HIS A 75 -9.88 4.01 11.81
N LEU A 76 -10.04 4.12 10.49
CA LEU A 76 -9.09 3.58 9.52
C LEU A 76 -7.73 4.30 9.59
N GLY A 77 -7.71 5.64 9.69
CA GLY A 77 -6.45 6.38 9.75
C GLY A 77 -5.61 6.07 10.98
N LYS A 78 -6.23 5.87 12.15
CA LYS A 78 -5.53 5.41 13.36
C LYS A 78 -4.95 4.02 13.17
N GLN A 79 -5.75 3.06 12.66
CA GLN A 79 -5.28 1.70 12.38
C GLN A 79 -4.10 1.70 11.40
N LEU A 80 -4.18 2.51 10.33
CA LEU A 80 -3.09 2.65 9.38
C LEU A 80 -1.80 3.15 10.07
N VAL A 81 -1.88 4.17 10.91
CA VAL A 81 -0.70 4.69 11.63
C VAL A 81 -0.08 3.61 12.53
N HIS A 82 -0.88 2.83 13.24
CA HIS A 82 -0.37 1.70 14.03
C HIS A 82 0.30 0.65 13.14
N CYS A 83 -0.32 0.29 12.00
CA CYS A 83 0.29 -0.64 11.05
C CYS A 83 1.61 -0.10 10.47
N LEU A 84 1.69 1.18 10.14
CA LEU A 84 2.93 1.80 9.66
C LEU A 84 4.04 1.77 10.72
N LEU A 85 3.70 2.05 12.00
CA LEU A 85 4.65 2.02 13.10
C LEU A 85 5.19 0.61 13.43
N ASP A 86 4.35 -0.40 13.30
CA ASP A 86 4.65 -1.75 13.80
C ASP A 86 5.09 -2.72 12.69
N LEU A 87 4.77 -2.42 11.42
CA LEU A 87 5.01 -3.30 10.28
C LEU A 87 5.91 -2.68 9.20
N THR A 88 6.46 -1.47 9.44
CA THR A 88 7.43 -0.86 8.52
C THR A 88 8.68 -0.40 9.26
N ASP A 89 9.72 -0.08 8.50
CA ASP A 89 10.96 0.49 9.04
C ASP A 89 10.88 2.03 9.27
N LEU A 90 9.67 2.59 9.28
CA LEU A 90 9.47 4.01 9.59
C LEU A 90 9.70 4.30 11.06
N ARG A 91 10.38 5.40 11.34
CA ARG A 91 10.48 5.93 12.69
C ARG A 91 9.22 6.73 13.01
N ALA A 92 8.81 6.76 14.27
CA ALA A 92 7.62 7.49 14.69
C ALA A 92 7.68 9.00 14.37
N ASP A 93 8.86 9.60 14.46
CA ASP A 93 9.10 11.02 14.14
C ASP A 93 9.07 11.30 12.60
N ASP A 94 9.14 10.29 11.77
CA ASP A 94 8.93 10.42 10.32
C ASP A 94 7.43 10.41 9.94
N ILE A 95 6.53 10.08 10.88
CA ILE A 95 5.08 10.08 10.66
C ILE A 95 4.44 11.34 11.23
N SER A 96 3.64 12.01 10.40
CA SER A 96 2.83 13.16 10.80
C SER A 96 1.34 12.88 10.55
N VAL A 97 0.49 13.25 11.49
CA VAL A 97 -0.96 13.07 11.40
C VAL A 97 -1.67 14.41 11.54
N SER A 98 -2.46 14.78 10.53
CA SER A 98 -3.34 15.94 10.60
C SER A 98 -4.78 15.51 10.84
N THR A 99 -5.38 16.03 11.91
CA THR A 99 -6.77 15.76 12.29
C THR A 99 -7.37 16.95 13.02
N ARG A 100 -8.69 17.16 12.92
CA ARG A 100 -9.41 18.22 13.61
C ARG A 100 -9.34 18.15 15.14
N ARG A 101 -9.07 16.97 15.71
CA ARG A 101 -8.98 16.75 17.14
C ARG A 101 -7.70 16.01 17.51
N PRO A 102 -6.53 16.66 17.39
CA PRO A 102 -5.24 16.04 17.68
C PRO A 102 -5.09 15.62 19.15
N GLU A 103 -5.84 16.23 20.07
CA GLU A 103 -5.87 15.85 21.48
C GLU A 103 -6.36 14.42 21.73
N THR A 104 -7.13 13.85 20.78
CA THR A 104 -7.62 12.46 20.87
C THR A 104 -6.56 11.41 20.48
N LEU A 105 -5.37 11.84 20.08
CA LEU A 105 -4.28 10.99 19.60
C LEU A 105 -3.12 10.89 20.60
N ARG A 106 -3.43 10.87 21.92
CA ARG A 106 -2.40 10.80 22.97
C ARG A 106 -1.49 9.59 22.77
N GLU A 107 -2.05 8.41 22.58
CA GLU A 107 -1.30 7.16 22.37
C GLU A 107 -0.27 7.27 21.21
N LEU A 108 -0.66 7.85 20.08
CA LEU A 108 0.25 8.04 18.94
C LEU A 108 1.35 9.07 19.25
N ARG A 109 1.00 10.14 19.97
CA ARG A 109 1.99 11.14 20.41
C ARG A 109 2.98 10.56 21.41
N ASP A 110 2.51 9.74 22.34
CA ASP A 110 3.36 9.06 23.32
C ASP A 110 4.35 8.10 22.64
N ARG A 111 3.99 7.57 21.47
CA ARG A 111 4.86 6.79 20.58
C ARG A 111 5.81 7.65 19.73
N GLY A 112 5.72 8.98 19.78
CA GLY A 112 6.59 9.90 19.04
C GLY A 112 6.00 10.43 17.71
N VAL A 113 4.75 10.08 17.35
CA VAL A 113 4.11 10.58 16.13
C VAL A 113 3.73 12.06 16.26
N ARG A 114 4.02 12.86 15.25
CA ARG A 114 3.64 14.28 15.22
C ARG A 114 2.17 14.44 14.87
N CYS A 115 1.34 14.83 15.85
CA CYS A 115 -0.11 15.00 15.68
C CYS A 115 -0.51 16.46 15.84
N PHE A 116 -1.16 17.03 14.80
CA PHE A 116 -1.60 18.43 14.76
C PHE A 116 -2.80 18.60 13.82
N TYR A 117 -3.28 19.84 13.67
CA TYR A 117 -4.31 20.21 12.69
C TYR A 117 -3.77 21.28 11.75
N ASP A 118 -3.10 20.86 10.69
CA ASP A 118 -2.58 21.71 9.62
C ASP A 118 -2.21 20.82 8.41
N ASN A 119 -3.12 20.71 7.46
CA ASN A 119 -2.92 19.87 6.29
C ASN A 119 -1.79 20.37 5.39
N VAL A 120 -1.65 21.70 5.28
CA VAL A 120 -0.62 22.34 4.44
C VAL A 120 0.77 22.09 5.00
N LYS A 121 0.95 22.26 6.32
CA LYS A 121 2.21 21.96 7.00
C LYS A 121 2.59 20.50 6.82
N LEU A 122 1.60 19.59 6.91
CA LEU A 122 1.85 18.16 6.75
C LEU A 122 2.39 17.83 5.35
N VAL A 123 1.74 18.33 4.28
CA VAL A 123 2.07 17.90 2.90
C VAL A 123 3.35 18.54 2.36
N ARG A 124 3.75 19.72 2.83
CA ARG A 124 4.95 20.41 2.35
C ARG A 124 6.25 19.64 2.53
N GLY A 125 6.34 18.80 3.55
CA GLY A 125 7.53 18.00 3.83
C GLY A 125 7.33 16.51 3.59
N ALA A 126 6.15 16.08 3.11
CA ALA A 126 5.83 14.65 2.97
C ALA A 126 6.30 14.11 1.62
N HIS A 127 6.89 12.92 1.64
CA HIS A 127 7.20 12.12 0.46
C HIS A 127 6.01 11.25 0.06
N MET A 128 5.16 10.92 1.04
CA MET A 128 3.94 10.14 0.85
C MET A 128 2.83 10.69 1.76
N VAL A 129 1.63 10.84 1.21
CA VAL A 129 0.45 11.34 1.94
C VAL A 129 -0.70 10.35 1.80
N PHE A 130 -1.19 9.84 2.92
CA PHE A 130 -2.40 9.04 2.97
C PHE A 130 -3.63 9.93 3.23
N LEU A 131 -4.65 9.81 2.37
CA LEU A 131 -5.95 10.45 2.57
C LEU A 131 -6.92 9.45 3.22
N CYS A 132 -7.20 9.67 4.51
CA CYS A 132 -8.09 8.84 5.34
C CYS A 132 -9.31 9.63 5.86
N CYS A 133 -9.63 10.77 5.25
CA CYS A 133 -10.77 11.60 5.60
C CYS A 133 -12.09 11.03 5.03
N LEU A 134 -13.21 11.52 5.52
CA LEU A 134 -14.52 11.17 4.96
C LEU A 134 -14.68 11.74 3.55
N PRO A 135 -15.43 11.08 2.64
CA PRO A 135 -15.68 11.56 1.30
C PRO A 135 -16.26 13.00 1.25
N SER A 136 -17.10 13.34 2.22
CA SER A 136 -17.69 14.70 2.36
C SER A 136 -16.67 15.77 2.72
N GLN A 137 -15.54 15.43 3.33
CA GLN A 137 -14.47 16.35 3.71
C GLN A 137 -13.40 16.49 2.63
N LEU A 138 -13.32 15.52 1.72
CA LEU A 138 -12.26 15.43 0.73
C LEU A 138 -12.12 16.68 -0.15
N PRO A 139 -13.21 17.31 -0.67
CA PRO A 139 -13.08 18.51 -1.48
C PRO A 139 -12.40 19.66 -0.73
N ALA A 140 -12.74 19.89 0.54
CA ALA A 140 -12.12 20.93 1.36
C ALA A 140 -10.63 20.61 1.63
N VAL A 141 -10.32 19.38 2.00
CA VAL A 141 -8.93 18.93 2.20
C VAL A 141 -8.10 19.10 0.93
N CYS A 142 -8.64 18.67 -0.22
CA CYS A 142 -7.95 18.82 -1.51
C CYS A 142 -7.72 20.30 -1.86
N ALA A 143 -8.70 21.19 -1.59
CA ALA A 143 -8.55 22.62 -1.83
C ALA A 143 -7.43 23.25 -0.98
N GLU A 144 -7.27 22.82 0.28
CA GLU A 144 -6.20 23.27 1.16
C GLU A 144 -4.80 22.85 0.68
N ILE A 145 -4.66 21.59 0.24
CA ILE A 145 -3.34 21.03 -0.09
C ILE A 145 -2.95 21.17 -1.57
N ARG A 146 -3.89 21.62 -2.41
CA ARG A 146 -3.65 21.84 -3.84
C ARG A 146 -2.50 22.81 -4.06
N GLY A 147 -1.52 22.43 -4.88
CA GLY A 147 -0.32 23.24 -5.15
C GLY A 147 0.69 23.31 -4.00
N GLN A 148 0.46 22.56 -2.90
CA GLN A 148 1.39 22.47 -1.78
C GLN A 148 2.17 21.15 -1.74
N LEU A 149 1.72 20.17 -2.51
CA LEU A 149 2.39 18.88 -2.69
C LEU A 149 3.65 19.05 -3.52
N SER A 150 4.76 18.44 -3.11
CA SER A 150 5.94 18.35 -3.96
C SER A 150 5.67 17.47 -5.18
N GLU A 151 6.34 17.72 -6.29
CA GLU A 151 6.16 16.95 -7.53
C GLU A 151 6.41 15.44 -7.35
N GLY A 152 7.37 15.09 -6.49
CA GLY A 152 7.71 13.70 -6.17
C GLY A 152 6.83 13.07 -5.08
N CYS A 153 5.94 13.85 -4.44
CA CYS A 153 5.07 13.31 -3.39
C CYS A 153 4.05 12.34 -3.97
N VAL A 154 3.87 11.18 -3.35
CA VAL A 154 2.82 10.23 -3.71
C VAL A 154 1.62 10.42 -2.78
N VAL A 155 0.44 10.68 -3.35
CA VAL A 155 -0.82 10.72 -2.61
C VAL A 155 -1.51 9.37 -2.73
N TYR A 156 -1.71 8.71 -1.60
CA TYR A 156 -2.40 7.41 -1.53
C TYR A 156 -3.78 7.59 -0.88
N SER A 157 -4.83 7.41 -1.66
CA SER A 157 -6.19 7.67 -1.19
C SER A 157 -6.90 6.40 -0.74
N LEU A 158 -7.30 6.36 0.52
CA LEU A 158 -8.20 5.36 1.07
C LEU A 158 -9.69 5.80 1.04
N VAL A 159 -9.98 6.91 0.37
CA VAL A 159 -11.34 7.43 0.19
C VAL A 159 -11.99 6.72 -1.00
N SER A 160 -12.64 5.60 -0.74
CA SER A 160 -13.17 4.69 -1.78
C SER A 160 -14.32 5.26 -2.62
N ALA A 161 -15.10 6.19 -2.07
CA ALA A 161 -16.30 6.71 -2.74
C ALA A 161 -16.04 7.78 -3.82
N VAL A 162 -14.78 8.23 -3.99
CA VAL A 162 -14.43 9.27 -4.97
C VAL A 162 -13.60 8.68 -6.09
N PRO A 163 -14.05 8.77 -7.36
CA PRO A 163 -13.31 8.25 -8.51
C PRO A 163 -11.92 8.90 -8.64
N LEU A 164 -10.94 8.13 -9.15
CA LEU A 164 -9.57 8.59 -9.35
C LEU A 164 -9.49 9.85 -10.21
N SER A 165 -10.25 9.90 -11.31
CA SER A 165 -10.29 11.07 -12.21
C SER A 165 -10.74 12.35 -11.50
N ARG A 166 -11.74 12.24 -10.59
CA ARG A 166 -12.17 13.38 -9.78
C ARG A 166 -11.11 13.79 -8.76
N LEU A 167 -10.45 12.83 -8.14
CA LEU A 167 -9.39 13.09 -7.17
C LEU A 167 -8.20 13.80 -7.81
N MET A 168 -7.78 13.37 -9.01
CA MET A 168 -6.75 14.03 -9.80
C MET A 168 -7.11 15.51 -10.08
N GLY A 169 -8.35 15.76 -10.49
CA GLY A 169 -8.83 17.13 -10.75
C GLY A 169 -8.86 18.01 -9.50
N LEU A 170 -9.27 17.44 -8.36
CA LEU A 170 -9.28 18.16 -7.07
C LEU A 170 -7.88 18.52 -6.60
N LEU A 171 -6.93 17.60 -6.71
CA LEU A 171 -5.55 17.78 -6.23
C LEU A 171 -4.67 18.53 -7.24
N SER A 172 -5.00 18.48 -8.54
CA SER A 172 -4.12 18.89 -9.64
C SER A 172 -2.74 18.23 -9.53
N HIS A 173 -2.72 16.92 -9.26
CA HIS A 173 -1.52 16.14 -9.00
C HIS A 173 -1.58 14.81 -9.75
N SER A 174 -0.46 14.38 -10.34
CA SER A 174 -0.39 13.18 -11.19
C SER A 174 0.06 11.91 -10.44
N ASN A 175 0.67 12.08 -9.25
CA ASN A 175 1.15 10.97 -8.45
C ASN A 175 0.11 10.55 -7.41
N VAL A 176 -1.09 10.16 -7.88
CA VAL A 176 -2.18 9.71 -7.00
C VAL A 176 -2.42 8.23 -7.19
N ILE A 177 -2.40 7.47 -6.10
CA ILE A 177 -2.77 6.04 -6.05
C ILE A 177 -4.10 5.92 -5.31
N ARG A 178 -5.02 5.18 -5.89
CA ARG A 178 -6.33 4.90 -5.31
C ARG A 178 -6.71 3.44 -5.56
N PRO A 179 -6.44 2.55 -4.60
CA PRO A 179 -6.91 1.17 -4.71
C PRO A 179 -8.44 1.10 -4.65
N GLU A 180 -9.00 0.21 -5.44
CA GLU A 180 -10.43 -0.12 -5.45
C GLU A 180 -10.63 -1.57 -5.04
N TYR A 181 -11.56 -1.79 -4.11
CA TYR A 181 -11.86 -3.10 -3.57
C TYR A 181 -13.30 -3.51 -3.88
N LYS A 182 -13.48 -4.80 -4.16
CA LYS A 182 -14.80 -5.45 -4.18
C LYS A 182 -14.84 -6.51 -3.09
N CYS A 183 -15.98 -6.62 -2.42
CA CYS A 183 -16.26 -7.72 -1.51
C CYS A 183 -17.18 -8.70 -2.23
N ASP A 184 -16.86 -10.00 -2.21
CA ASP A 184 -17.80 -11.03 -2.70
C ASP A 184 -18.99 -11.07 -1.72
N PRO A 185 -20.23 -10.90 -2.21
CA PRO A 185 -21.42 -11.00 -1.36
C PRO A 185 -21.58 -12.38 -0.70
N ARG A 186 -20.97 -13.42 -1.27
CA ARG A 186 -21.06 -14.81 -0.81
C ARG A 186 -19.97 -15.19 0.18
N ASP A 187 -19.03 -14.28 0.45
CA ASP A 187 -17.94 -14.53 1.39
C ASP A 187 -18.47 -14.54 2.83
N ASP A 188 -18.69 -15.73 3.35
CA ASP A 188 -19.06 -16.00 4.74
C ASP A 188 -17.85 -16.44 5.59
N GLN A 189 -16.61 -16.20 5.13
CA GLN A 189 -15.42 -16.59 5.87
C GLN A 189 -15.45 -16.01 7.30
N PRO A 190 -15.23 -16.85 8.32
CA PRO A 190 -15.24 -16.39 9.69
C PRO A 190 -14.15 -15.35 9.92
N MET A 191 -14.49 -14.28 10.59
CA MET A 191 -13.50 -13.30 11.03
C MET A 191 -12.56 -13.99 12.02
N CYS A 192 -11.31 -14.14 11.69
CA CYS A 192 -10.31 -14.61 12.63
C CYS A 192 -10.34 -13.69 13.87
N HIS A 193 -10.58 -14.29 15.01
CA HIS A 193 -10.66 -13.76 16.38
C HIS A 193 -10.74 -12.23 16.58
N GLN A 194 -11.89 -11.77 17.05
CA GLN A 194 -12.29 -10.35 17.20
C GLN A 194 -11.49 -9.54 18.24
N HIS A 195 -10.52 -10.13 18.92
CA HIS A 195 -9.85 -9.50 20.06
C HIS A 195 -8.49 -8.86 19.74
N ASN A 196 -7.90 -9.15 18.57
CA ASN A 196 -6.60 -8.63 18.24
C ASN A 196 -6.70 -7.33 17.45
N SER A 197 -5.78 -6.40 17.68
CA SER A 197 -5.64 -5.20 16.86
C SER A 197 -5.40 -5.59 15.40
N LEU A 198 -5.71 -4.69 14.46
CA LEU A 198 -5.45 -4.94 13.04
C LEU A 198 -3.96 -5.24 12.79
N THR A 199 -3.08 -4.58 13.51
CA THR A 199 -1.64 -4.81 13.44
C THR A 199 -1.26 -6.26 13.82
N GLU A 200 -1.84 -6.78 14.90
CA GLU A 200 -1.60 -8.18 15.30
C GLU A 200 -2.15 -9.17 14.27
N ARG A 201 -3.29 -8.84 13.69
CA ARG A 201 -3.87 -9.67 12.62
C ARG A 201 -3.00 -9.69 11.37
N LEU A 202 -2.35 -8.58 11.01
CA LEU A 202 -1.45 -8.49 9.86
C LEU A 202 -0.05 -9.09 10.11
N LYS A 203 0.20 -9.65 11.28
CA LYS A 203 1.34 -10.56 11.55
C LYS A 203 0.99 -12.01 11.25
N ASP A 204 -0.28 -12.32 11.05
CA ASP A 204 -0.74 -13.68 10.72
C ASP A 204 -0.53 -13.99 9.24
N GLY A 205 0.30 -14.98 8.95
CA GLY A 205 0.70 -15.35 7.59
C GLY A 205 -0.48 -15.68 6.66
N PRO A 206 -1.45 -16.51 7.04
CA PRO A 206 -2.67 -16.77 6.28
C PRO A 206 -3.43 -15.51 5.91
N LEU A 207 -3.62 -14.58 6.85
CA LEU A 207 -4.33 -13.32 6.56
C LEU A 207 -3.54 -12.44 5.59
N VAL A 208 -2.23 -12.30 5.78
CA VAL A 208 -1.39 -11.51 4.85
C VAL A 208 -1.43 -12.11 3.45
N ARG A 209 -1.33 -13.43 3.31
CA ARG A 209 -1.47 -14.09 2.00
C ARG A 209 -2.84 -13.86 1.37
N ALA A 210 -3.92 -13.82 2.16
CA ALA A 210 -5.25 -13.48 1.66
C ALA A 210 -5.36 -12.02 1.18
N THR A 211 -4.45 -11.14 1.58
CA THR A 211 -4.40 -9.75 1.10
C THR A 211 -3.51 -9.56 -0.12
N ILE A 212 -2.82 -10.59 -0.63
CA ILE A 212 -2.03 -10.46 -1.86
C ILE A 212 -2.91 -9.89 -2.98
N PRO A 213 -2.45 -8.86 -3.72
CA PRO A 213 -3.25 -8.27 -4.80
C PRO A 213 -3.74 -9.30 -5.81
N GLY A 214 -5.01 -9.26 -6.20
CA GLY A 214 -5.64 -10.23 -7.11
C GLY A 214 -4.99 -10.33 -8.49
N GLU A 215 -4.17 -9.35 -8.88
CA GLU A 215 -3.32 -9.41 -10.08
C GLU A 215 -2.23 -10.51 -9.97
N LEU A 216 -1.91 -10.95 -8.75
CA LEU A 216 -0.88 -11.96 -8.49
C LEU A 216 -1.47 -13.35 -8.21
N GLN A 217 -2.66 -13.41 -7.62
CA GLN A 217 -3.37 -14.67 -7.36
C GLN A 217 -4.88 -14.45 -7.27
N ASP A 218 -5.65 -15.52 -7.54
CA ASP A 218 -7.09 -15.53 -7.33
C ASP A 218 -7.38 -15.60 -5.83
N ALA A 219 -7.78 -14.49 -5.24
CA ALA A 219 -8.14 -14.40 -3.83
C ALA A 219 -9.67 -14.36 -3.68
N GLY A 220 -10.21 -15.15 -2.75
CA GLY A 220 -11.61 -15.09 -2.35
C GLY A 220 -11.88 -13.92 -1.38
N GLY A 221 -13.14 -13.51 -1.28
CA GLY A 221 -13.61 -12.58 -0.26
C GLY A 221 -13.48 -11.11 -0.65
N VAL A 222 -12.42 -10.44 -0.25
CA VAL A 222 -12.10 -9.08 -0.67
C VAL A 222 -11.07 -9.13 -1.77
N CYS A 223 -11.38 -8.61 -2.94
CA CYS A 223 -10.42 -8.52 -4.02
C CYS A 223 -10.20 -7.07 -4.46
N MET A 224 -8.98 -6.76 -4.91
CA MET A 224 -8.66 -5.49 -5.53
C MET A 224 -9.10 -5.51 -6.99
N VAL A 225 -9.76 -4.45 -7.43
CA VAL A 225 -10.27 -4.31 -8.81
C VAL A 225 -9.38 -3.41 -9.63
N SER A 226 -8.68 -2.48 -8.98
CA SER A 226 -7.77 -1.55 -9.65
C SER A 226 -6.40 -2.18 -9.85
N ARG A 227 -5.70 -1.71 -10.86
CA ARG A 227 -4.28 -2.00 -11.06
C ARG A 227 -3.48 -1.32 -9.95
N PHE A 228 -2.90 -2.10 -9.07
CA PHE A 228 -2.16 -1.62 -7.90
C PHE A 228 -0.65 -1.79 -8.04
N LEU A 229 -0.22 -2.93 -8.57
CA LEU A 229 1.21 -3.25 -8.70
C LEU A 229 1.90 -2.35 -9.70
N GLU A 230 1.24 -2.01 -10.80
CA GLU A 230 1.81 -1.15 -11.82
C GLU A 230 2.18 0.22 -11.27
N PRO A 231 1.28 1.01 -10.64
CA PRO A 231 1.67 2.28 -10.06
C PRO A 231 2.70 2.13 -8.94
N ALA A 232 2.73 1.00 -8.21
CA ALA A 232 3.74 0.75 -7.21
C ALA A 232 5.15 0.59 -7.83
N VAL A 233 5.25 -0.19 -8.91
CA VAL A 233 6.52 -0.38 -9.65
C VAL A 233 6.94 0.92 -10.34
N TYR A 234 6.02 1.64 -10.97
CA TYR A 234 6.33 2.94 -11.58
C TYR A 234 6.74 4.00 -10.55
N ALA A 235 6.23 3.94 -9.31
CA ALA A 235 6.67 4.83 -8.23
C ALA A 235 8.15 4.58 -7.85
N VAL A 236 8.60 3.32 -7.87
CA VAL A 236 10.01 2.97 -7.69
C VAL A 236 10.86 3.59 -8.80
N LEU A 237 10.44 3.48 -10.07
CA LEU A 237 11.16 4.07 -11.19
C LEU A 237 11.18 5.61 -11.11
N ASN A 238 10.05 6.24 -10.74
CA ASN A 238 9.98 7.69 -10.53
C ASN A 238 10.96 8.15 -9.44
N MET A 239 11.10 7.38 -8.37
CA MET A 239 12.08 7.66 -7.31
C MET A 239 13.51 7.57 -7.86
N CYS A 240 13.84 6.56 -8.65
CA CYS A 240 15.15 6.43 -9.30
C CYS A 240 15.42 7.63 -10.24
N THR A 241 14.45 7.99 -11.07
CA THR A 241 14.54 9.15 -12.00
C THR A 241 14.74 10.46 -11.24
N SER A 242 14.11 10.63 -10.07
CA SER A 242 14.28 11.83 -9.23
C SER A 242 15.68 11.99 -8.65
N HIS A 243 16.50 10.94 -8.73
CA HIS A 243 17.89 10.93 -8.29
C HIS A 243 18.86 10.71 -9.46
N ASP A 244 18.43 11.06 -10.67
CA ASP A 244 19.24 11.05 -11.89
C ASP A 244 19.85 9.67 -12.24
N LEU A 245 19.21 8.56 -11.81
CA LEU A 245 19.64 7.23 -12.20
C LEU A 245 19.27 6.94 -13.65
N SER A 246 20.24 6.41 -14.42
CA SER A 246 19.97 5.91 -15.76
C SER A 246 18.92 4.79 -15.73
N HIS A 247 18.25 4.56 -16.87
CA HIS A 247 17.26 3.51 -16.99
C HIS A 247 17.79 2.12 -16.60
N ASP A 248 19.06 1.81 -16.92
CA ASP A 248 19.67 0.53 -16.54
C ASP A 248 19.92 0.43 -15.04
N GLN A 249 20.34 1.51 -14.39
CA GLN A 249 20.49 1.57 -12.94
C GLN A 249 19.13 1.43 -12.24
N ALA A 250 18.10 2.11 -12.74
CA ALA A 250 16.74 2.02 -12.18
C ALA A 250 16.17 0.59 -12.29
N VAL A 251 16.34 -0.06 -13.44
CA VAL A 251 15.96 -1.46 -13.64
C VAL A 251 16.75 -2.39 -12.72
N SER A 252 18.06 -2.15 -12.56
CA SER A 252 18.88 -2.93 -11.63
C SER A 252 18.42 -2.81 -10.18
N VAL A 253 18.06 -1.61 -9.73
CA VAL A 253 17.47 -1.40 -8.37
C VAL A 253 16.20 -2.21 -8.23
N LEU A 254 15.26 -2.13 -9.20
CA LEU A 254 14.00 -2.85 -9.16
C LEU A 254 14.22 -4.38 -9.14
N ASN A 255 15.09 -4.90 -9.98
CA ASN A 255 15.39 -6.34 -10.03
C ASN A 255 16.00 -6.84 -8.71
N ARG A 256 16.89 -6.07 -8.09
CA ARG A 256 17.42 -6.40 -6.76
C ARG A 256 16.36 -6.43 -5.67
N LEU A 257 15.36 -5.54 -5.73
CA LEU A 257 14.23 -5.56 -4.79
C LEU A 257 13.40 -6.83 -4.93
N ILE A 258 13.13 -7.26 -6.17
CA ILE A 258 12.37 -8.48 -6.44
C ILE A 258 13.15 -9.72 -6.01
N GLN A 259 14.46 -9.75 -6.25
CA GLN A 259 15.33 -10.87 -5.85
C GLN A 259 15.38 -11.06 -4.33
N LYS A 260 15.21 -10.01 -3.52
CA LYS A 260 15.12 -10.15 -2.06
C LYS A 260 13.92 -11.00 -1.59
N GLY A 261 12.88 -11.13 -2.41
CA GLY A 261 11.76 -12.04 -2.16
C GLY A 261 12.03 -13.51 -2.52
N ILE A 262 13.25 -13.85 -2.99
CA ILE A 262 13.61 -15.20 -3.44
C ILE A 262 14.70 -15.71 -2.49
N GLU A 263 14.34 -16.51 -1.50
CA GLU A 263 15.27 -17.06 -0.50
C GLU A 263 16.01 -18.33 -0.93
N SER A 264 15.83 -18.85 -2.15
CA SER A 264 16.47 -20.09 -2.59
C SER A 264 17.57 -19.84 -3.62
N GLU A 265 18.81 -20.24 -3.29
CA GLU A 265 19.98 -20.25 -4.20
C GLU A 265 19.77 -21.17 -5.43
N ASP A 266 18.85 -22.13 -5.36
CA ASP A 266 18.54 -23.11 -6.41
C ASP A 266 17.41 -22.69 -7.36
N SER A 267 16.93 -21.45 -7.31
CA SER A 267 15.82 -21.04 -8.17
C SER A 267 16.31 -20.78 -9.60
N PRO A 268 15.64 -21.34 -10.65
CA PRO A 268 16.00 -21.06 -12.02
C PRO A 268 15.97 -19.55 -12.25
N GLN A 269 16.92 -19.06 -13.03
CA GLN A 269 17.24 -17.67 -13.32
C GLN A 269 16.02 -16.74 -13.21
N ALA A 270 16.02 -15.88 -12.17
CA ALA A 270 14.87 -15.04 -11.83
C ALA A 270 14.43 -14.23 -13.06
N ALA A 271 13.14 -14.22 -13.36
CA ALA A 271 12.60 -13.34 -14.38
C ALA A 271 12.87 -11.90 -13.93
N GLY A 272 13.64 -11.17 -14.71
CA GLY A 272 14.00 -9.79 -14.44
C GLY A 272 13.25 -8.83 -15.35
N PHE A 273 13.07 -7.62 -14.89
CA PHE A 273 12.61 -6.52 -15.73
C PHE A 273 13.71 -6.03 -16.68
N THR A 274 13.27 -5.54 -17.82
CA THR A 274 14.06 -4.81 -18.80
C THR A 274 13.41 -3.46 -19.08
N LYS A 275 14.13 -2.53 -19.70
CA LYS A 275 13.57 -1.21 -20.03
C LYS A 275 12.32 -1.27 -20.91
N SER A 276 12.20 -2.25 -21.80
CA SER A 276 11.05 -2.43 -22.69
C SER A 276 9.79 -2.91 -21.96
N ASN A 277 9.87 -3.27 -20.69
CA ASN A 277 8.68 -3.58 -19.89
C ASN A 277 7.97 -2.31 -19.37
N PHE A 278 8.56 -1.13 -19.49
CA PHE A 278 8.03 0.10 -18.91
C PHE A 278 7.64 1.15 -19.95
N VAL A 279 8.23 1.09 -21.12
CA VAL A 279 8.00 2.03 -22.24
C VAL A 279 7.83 1.27 -23.54
N SER A 280 7.33 1.96 -24.59
CA SER A 280 7.20 1.32 -25.90
C SER A 280 8.57 0.85 -26.44
N ARG A 281 8.56 -0.16 -27.31
CA ARG A 281 9.81 -0.70 -27.89
C ARG A 281 10.58 0.38 -28.66
N GLU A 282 9.89 1.24 -29.41
CA GLU A 282 10.48 2.35 -30.16
C GLU A 282 11.16 3.34 -29.20
N PHE A 283 10.48 3.69 -28.09
CA PHE A 283 11.05 4.59 -27.10
C PHE A 283 12.23 3.95 -26.36
N ALA A 284 12.13 2.66 -26.01
CA ALA A 284 13.24 1.92 -25.40
C ALA A 284 14.47 1.84 -26.31
N ALA A 285 14.27 1.75 -27.63
CA ALA A 285 15.35 1.73 -28.63
C ALA A 285 16.07 3.10 -28.76
N SER A 286 15.42 4.21 -28.40
CA SER A 286 16.02 5.53 -28.42
C SER A 286 16.91 5.82 -27.20
N PHE A 287 16.90 4.97 -26.17
CA PHE A 287 17.70 5.17 -24.97
C PHE A 287 19.20 4.98 -25.23
N THR A 288 19.98 5.95 -24.79
CA THR A 288 21.45 5.87 -24.66
C THR A 288 21.80 5.39 -23.24
N ALA A 289 23.05 5.05 -22.99
CA ALA A 289 23.51 4.55 -21.68
C ALA A 289 23.18 5.45 -20.49
N ASN A 290 23.09 6.76 -20.73
CA ASN A 290 22.79 7.75 -19.67
C ASN A 290 21.33 8.25 -19.69
N SER A 291 20.47 7.70 -20.55
CA SER A 291 19.07 8.12 -20.61
C SER A 291 18.35 7.73 -19.34
N LEU A 292 17.55 8.66 -18.81
CA LEU A 292 16.65 8.41 -17.69
C LEU A 292 15.30 7.90 -18.21
N PHE A 293 14.56 7.19 -17.36
CA PHE A 293 13.14 6.99 -17.62
C PHE A 293 12.40 8.34 -17.55
N PRO A 294 11.32 8.52 -18.33
CA PRO A 294 10.42 9.64 -18.12
C PRO A 294 9.74 9.51 -16.75
N ARG A 295 9.28 10.62 -16.18
CA ARG A 295 8.40 10.54 -15.02
C ARG A 295 7.05 9.98 -15.43
N PHE A 296 6.67 8.88 -14.79
CA PHE A 296 5.40 8.20 -15.04
C PHE A 296 4.27 8.84 -14.23
N ASP A 297 3.15 9.11 -14.86
CA ASP A 297 1.92 9.56 -14.22
C ASP A 297 1.25 8.35 -13.53
N LEU A 298 1.41 8.25 -12.20
CA LEU A 298 0.89 7.12 -11.42
C LEU A 298 -0.63 7.01 -11.48
N SER A 299 -1.32 8.11 -11.69
CA SER A 299 -2.78 8.09 -11.83
C SER A 299 -3.20 7.49 -13.18
N ARG A 300 -2.51 7.85 -14.25
CA ARG A 300 -2.85 7.36 -15.60
C ARG A 300 -2.53 5.89 -15.80
N VAL A 301 -1.45 5.39 -15.19
CA VAL A 301 -1.10 3.96 -15.31
C VAL A 301 -2.14 3.04 -14.65
N GLN A 302 -2.90 3.53 -13.69
CA GLN A 302 -4.02 2.80 -13.11
C GLN A 302 -5.23 2.69 -14.04
N MET A 303 -5.37 3.61 -14.98
CA MET A 303 -6.55 3.72 -15.86
C MET A 303 -6.35 3.13 -17.27
N LYS A 304 -5.09 2.90 -17.67
CA LYS A 304 -4.75 2.45 -19.04
C LYS A 304 -3.87 1.22 -18.98
N GLU A 305 -3.91 0.42 -20.05
CA GLU A 305 -2.91 -0.62 -20.25
C GLU A 305 -1.53 0.00 -20.46
N THR A 306 -0.55 -0.65 -19.88
CA THR A 306 0.86 -0.26 -19.95
C THR A 306 1.69 -1.44 -20.46
N PRO A 307 2.91 -1.23 -20.97
CA PRO A 307 3.80 -2.35 -21.30
C PRO A 307 4.02 -3.28 -20.10
N LEU A 308 4.03 -2.72 -18.88
CA LEU A 308 4.16 -3.49 -17.64
C LEU A 308 2.95 -4.39 -17.39
N SER A 309 1.71 -3.91 -17.59
CA SER A 309 0.51 -4.73 -17.40
C SER A 309 0.48 -5.92 -18.34
N GLN A 310 0.88 -5.72 -19.59
CA GLN A 310 0.98 -6.80 -20.59
C GLN A 310 2.05 -7.82 -20.19
N HIS A 311 3.18 -7.36 -19.71
CA HIS A 311 4.27 -8.23 -19.26
C HIS A 311 3.87 -9.04 -18.01
N LEU A 312 3.21 -8.42 -17.04
CA LEU A 312 2.68 -9.10 -15.84
C LEU A 312 1.63 -10.16 -16.21
N ALA A 313 0.73 -9.85 -17.13
CA ALA A 313 -0.27 -10.81 -17.58
C ALA A 313 0.35 -12.05 -18.24
N GLY A 314 1.45 -11.87 -18.98
CA GLY A 314 2.15 -12.93 -19.70
C GLY A 314 3.15 -13.76 -18.86
N SER A 315 3.50 -13.35 -17.65
CA SER A 315 4.56 -13.99 -16.85
C SER A 315 4.07 -14.44 -15.48
N THR A 316 3.75 -15.74 -15.35
CA THR A 316 3.41 -16.35 -14.06
C THR A 316 4.60 -16.27 -13.08
N GLN A 317 5.81 -16.51 -13.55
CA GLN A 317 7.01 -16.42 -12.72
C GLN A 317 7.18 -15.05 -12.08
N LEU A 318 7.01 -13.98 -12.85
CA LEU A 318 7.12 -12.62 -12.33
C LEU A 318 6.01 -12.29 -11.31
N ARG A 319 4.78 -12.76 -11.57
CA ARG A 319 3.69 -12.62 -10.60
C ARG A 319 3.99 -13.32 -9.28
N THR A 320 4.51 -14.55 -9.33
CA THR A 320 4.94 -15.29 -8.12
C THR A 320 6.05 -14.54 -7.39
N GLN A 321 7.06 -14.02 -8.09
CA GLN A 321 8.13 -13.24 -7.46
C GLN A 321 7.61 -11.97 -6.77
N LEU A 322 6.66 -11.27 -7.39
CA LEU A 322 6.02 -10.09 -6.78
C LEU A 322 5.13 -10.46 -5.59
N ALA A 323 4.45 -11.61 -5.62
CA ALA A 323 3.71 -12.13 -4.48
C ALA A 323 4.63 -12.47 -3.31
N ASN A 324 5.78 -13.09 -3.60
CA ASN A 324 6.81 -13.36 -2.59
C ASN A 324 7.39 -12.06 -2.01
N LEU A 325 7.69 -11.09 -2.86
CA LEU A 325 8.12 -9.76 -2.41
C LEU A 325 7.08 -9.11 -1.50
N TYR A 326 5.78 -9.23 -1.84
CA TYR A 326 4.69 -8.74 -1.01
C TYR A 326 4.72 -9.36 0.39
N CYS A 327 4.82 -10.68 0.48
CA CYS A 327 4.91 -11.39 1.76
C CYS A 327 6.16 -11.00 2.54
N THR A 328 7.32 -10.96 1.89
CA THR A 328 8.60 -10.58 2.50
C THR A 328 8.56 -9.17 3.08
N LEU A 329 8.01 -8.21 2.35
CA LEU A 329 7.88 -6.82 2.82
C LEU A 329 6.87 -6.65 3.95
N LEU A 330 5.96 -7.61 4.14
CA LEU A 330 5.04 -7.71 5.27
C LEU A 330 5.54 -8.67 6.37
N HIS A 331 6.80 -9.10 6.31
CA HIS A 331 7.45 -9.97 7.29
C HIS A 331 6.79 -11.35 7.44
N VAL A 332 6.22 -11.88 6.36
CA VAL A 332 5.59 -13.21 6.32
C VAL A 332 6.36 -14.10 5.36
N ASP A 333 6.62 -15.33 5.79
CA ASP A 333 7.27 -16.34 4.97
C ASP A 333 6.36 -16.71 3.76
N PRO A 334 6.87 -16.58 2.52
CA PRO A 334 6.12 -16.94 1.33
C PRO A 334 5.77 -18.44 1.25
N GLN A 335 6.57 -19.31 1.86
CA GLN A 335 6.50 -20.77 1.69
C GLN A 335 5.76 -21.52 2.81
N GLN A 336 5.41 -20.91 3.92
CA GLN A 336 4.60 -21.57 4.95
C GLN A 336 3.18 -21.84 4.47
N THR A 337 3.00 -22.94 3.74
CA THR A 337 1.69 -23.59 3.63
C THR A 337 1.28 -24.05 5.02
N SER A 338 0.09 -23.67 5.47
CA SER A 338 -0.50 -24.12 6.72
C SER A 338 -0.42 -25.65 6.82
N SER A 339 0.57 -26.15 7.56
CA SER A 339 0.59 -27.50 8.06
C SER A 339 -0.36 -27.54 9.26
N SER A 340 -1.55 -28.04 9.05
CA SER A 340 -2.45 -28.55 10.10
C SER A 340 -3.45 -29.48 9.48
#